data_bd26c61796c2a73810a4b87143ed9690
#
_entry.id   bd26c61796c2a73810a4b87143ed9690
#
_cell.length_a   1.000
_cell.length_b   1.000
_cell.length_c   1.000
_cell.angle_alpha   90.00
_cell.angle_beta   90.00
_cell.angle_gamma   90.00
#
_symmetry.space_group_name_H-M   'P 1'
#
loop_
_entity.id
_entity.type
_entity.pdbx_description
1 polymer ?
#
loop_
_entity_poly.entity_id
_entity_poly.type
_entity_poly.pdbx_seq_one_letter_code
_entity_poly.pdbx_strand_id
1 'polypeptide(L)'
;MIEFKNVGKKYPNGFEGLKHVNLTIDQGEFVAIIGLSGAGKSTLIRTINRMHDITNGTLTVDGTDVMQLHGKSLRAFRRRIGMIFQ
;
A
#
# COMPACT_ATOMS: atom_id res chain seq x y z
N MET A 1 -10.90 -4.93 0.00
CA MET A 1 -10.86 -3.47 0.19
C MET A 1 -9.53 -3.05 0.78
N ILE A 2 -8.91 -2.05 0.20
CA ILE A 2 -7.65 -1.50 0.70
C ILE A 2 -7.94 -0.12 1.28
N GLU A 3 -7.50 0.13 2.52
CA GLU A 3 -7.81 1.38 3.20
C GLU A 3 -6.54 2.03 3.76
N PHE A 4 -6.30 3.26 3.34
CA PHE A 4 -5.23 4.11 3.86
C PHE A 4 -5.85 5.11 4.82
N LYS A 5 -5.33 5.16 6.05
CA LYS A 5 -5.76 6.15 7.05
C LYS A 5 -4.56 6.97 7.48
N ASN A 6 -4.51 8.20 7.03
CA ASN A 6 -3.48 9.16 7.38
C ASN A 6 -2.06 8.60 7.13
N VAL A 7 -1.90 7.93 6.00
CA VAL A 7 -0.66 7.22 5.67
C VAL A 7 0.38 8.18 5.11
N GLY A 8 1.59 8.09 5.65
CA GLY A 8 2.74 8.80 5.13
C GLY A 8 3.88 7.85 4.82
N LYS A 9 4.69 8.20 3.84
CA LYS A 9 5.93 7.49 3.53
C LYS A 9 7.03 8.50 3.24
N LYS A 10 8.00 8.54 4.15
CA LYS A 10 9.17 9.38 4.01
C LYS A 10 10.39 8.50 3.85
N TYR A 11 11.11 8.69 2.76
CA TYR A 11 12.33 7.93 2.48
C TYR A 11 13.54 8.51 3.22
N PRO A 12 14.63 7.74 3.38
CA PRO A 12 15.82 8.22 4.11
C PRO A 12 16.43 9.50 3.55
N ASN A 13 16.24 9.77 2.25
CA ASN A 13 16.74 11.00 1.62
C ASN A 13 15.84 12.21 1.87
N GLY A 14 14.78 12.05 2.67
CA GLY A 14 13.84 13.14 2.97
C GLY A 14 12.67 13.26 2.01
N PHE A 15 12.65 12.51 0.92
CA PHE A 15 11.54 12.55 -0.03
C PHE A 15 10.28 11.94 0.59
N GLU A 16 9.16 12.67 0.51
CA GLU A 16 7.86 12.17 0.97
C GLU A 16 7.05 11.66 -0.20
N GLY A 17 7.03 10.32 -0.38
CA GLY A 17 6.27 9.69 -1.45
C GLY A 17 4.77 9.71 -1.19
N LEU A 18 4.37 9.66 0.08
CA LEU A 18 2.98 9.78 0.52
C LEU A 18 2.90 10.74 1.68
N LYS A 19 1.84 11.57 1.72
CA LYS A 19 1.66 12.55 2.77
C LYS A 19 0.18 12.61 3.16
N HIS A 20 -0.11 12.17 4.39
CA HIS A 20 -1.46 12.20 4.96
C HIS A 20 -2.52 11.60 4.02
N VAL A 21 -2.22 10.45 3.43
CA VAL A 21 -3.12 9.83 2.46
C VAL A 21 -4.28 9.16 3.18
N ASN A 22 -5.50 9.57 2.81
CA ASN A 22 -6.73 8.92 3.24
C ASN A 22 -7.45 8.45 1.98
N LEU A 23 -7.51 7.13 1.81
CA LEU A 23 -8.00 6.57 0.56
C LEU A 23 -8.56 5.18 0.80
N THR A 24 -9.72 4.90 0.22
CA THR A 24 -10.30 3.57 0.22
C THR A 24 -10.38 3.07 -1.21
N ILE A 25 -9.85 1.87 -1.45
CA ILE A 25 -9.81 1.28 -2.78
C ILE A 25 -10.57 -0.04 -2.75
N ASP A 26 -11.66 -0.13 -3.51
CA ASP A 26 -12.37 -1.38 -3.70
C ASP A 26 -11.70 -2.18 -4.81
N GLN A 27 -11.96 -3.47 -4.86
CA GLN A 27 -11.32 -4.38 -5.80
C GLN A 27 -11.42 -3.91 -7.25
N GLY A 28 -12.57 -3.39 -7.66
CA GLY A 28 -12.78 -2.90 -9.02
C GLY A 28 -12.08 -1.57 -9.31
N GLU A 29 -11.72 -0.81 -8.28
CA GLU A 29 -11.08 0.49 -8.44
C GLU A 29 -9.57 0.41 -8.58
N PHE A 30 -8.99 -0.76 -8.33
CA PHE A 30 -7.56 -0.97 -8.35
C PHE A 30 -6.96 -0.65 -9.72
N VAL A 31 -7.68 -0.99 -10.77
CA VAL A 31 -7.25 -0.75 -12.14
C VAL A 31 -7.09 0.75 -12.42
N ALA A 32 -7.94 1.58 -11.83
CA ALA A 32 -7.87 3.03 -12.00
C ALA A 32 -6.57 3.60 -11.41
N ILE A 33 -6.12 3.06 -10.28
CA ILE A 33 -4.86 3.50 -9.66
C ILE A 33 -3.67 3.12 -10.51
N ILE A 34 -3.68 1.91 -11.08
CA ILE A 34 -2.62 1.47 -11.97
C ILE A 34 -2.53 2.38 -13.19
N GLY A 35 -3.66 2.95 -13.62
CA GLY A 35 -3.70 3.88 -14.75
C GLY A 35 -3.13 5.26 -14.47
N LEU A 36 -2.98 5.64 -13.20
CA LEU A 36 -2.41 6.93 -12.83
C LEU A 36 -0.90 6.94 -13.10
N SER A 37 -0.36 8.08 -13.49
CA SER A 37 1.07 8.23 -13.70
C SER A 37 1.71 9.01 -12.56
N GLY A 38 3.01 8.77 -12.33
CA GLY A 38 3.79 9.54 -11.39
C GLY A 38 4.34 8.75 -10.22
N ALA A 39 5.20 9.41 -9.43
CA ALA A 39 5.93 8.79 -8.34
C ALA A 39 5.01 8.32 -7.20
N GLY A 40 3.92 9.03 -6.95
CA GLY A 40 2.99 8.67 -5.90
C GLY A 40 2.32 7.32 -6.12
N LYS A 41 2.01 6.98 -7.37
CA LYS A 41 1.45 5.68 -7.71
C LYS A 41 2.41 4.55 -7.35
N SER A 42 3.68 4.68 -7.71
CA SER A 42 4.68 3.66 -7.40
C SER A 42 4.84 3.48 -5.90
N THR A 43 4.84 4.58 -5.15
CA THR A 43 4.93 4.52 -3.69
C THR A 43 3.70 3.83 -3.09
N LEU A 44 2.49 4.15 -3.57
CA LEU A 44 1.26 3.49 -3.13
C LEU A 44 1.35 1.98 -3.30
N ILE A 45 1.73 1.53 -4.49
CA ILE A 45 1.81 0.10 -4.80
C ILE A 45 2.84 -0.58 -3.91
N ARG A 46 3.99 0.04 -3.71
CA ARG A 46 5.06 -0.54 -2.89
C ARG A 46 4.70 -0.63 -1.42
N THR A 47 3.89 0.29 -0.92
CA THR A 47 3.42 0.21 0.47
C THR A 47 2.33 -0.85 0.63
N ILE A 48 1.45 -1.03 -0.36
CA ILE A 48 0.41 -2.06 -0.31
C ILE A 48 1.02 -3.46 -0.24
N ASN A 49 2.03 -3.76 -1.05
CA ASN A 49 2.66 -5.08 -1.05
C ASN A 49 3.81 -5.19 -0.05
N ARG A 50 4.03 -4.16 0.74
CA ARG A 50 5.07 -4.08 1.77
C ARG A 50 6.50 -4.25 1.25
N MET A 51 6.75 -3.85 0.02
CA MET A 51 8.11 -3.68 -0.44
C MET A 51 8.76 -2.49 0.28
N HIS A 52 7.97 -1.46 0.61
CA HIS A 52 8.39 -0.35 1.45
C HIS A 52 7.38 -0.19 2.58
N ASP A 53 7.88 -0.02 3.80
CA ASP A 53 7.02 0.18 4.96
C ASP A 53 6.54 1.64 5.03
N ILE A 54 5.29 1.82 5.46
CA ILE A 54 4.78 3.16 5.71
C ILE A 54 5.51 3.78 6.92
N THR A 55 5.65 5.09 6.91
CA THR A 55 6.31 5.82 8.01
C THR A 55 5.33 6.09 9.14
N ASN A 56 4.08 6.41 8.80
CA ASN A 56 3.04 6.67 9.78
C ASN A 56 1.67 6.36 9.18
N GLY A 57 0.65 6.33 10.02
CA GLY A 57 -0.70 6.02 9.61
C GLY A 57 -1.00 4.54 9.69
N THR A 58 -2.15 4.14 9.15
CA THR A 58 -2.62 2.76 9.14
C THR A 58 -3.01 2.33 7.74
N LEU A 59 -2.52 1.17 7.32
CA LEU A 59 -2.87 0.60 6.02
C LEU A 59 -3.42 -0.80 6.24
N THR A 60 -4.69 -1.02 5.84
CA THR A 60 -5.33 -2.32 5.96
C THR A 60 -5.74 -2.85 4.59
N VAL A 61 -5.69 -4.17 4.44
CA VAL A 61 -6.19 -4.88 3.28
C VAL A 61 -7.15 -5.95 3.77
N ASP A 62 -8.41 -5.82 3.37
CA ASP A 62 -9.50 -6.70 3.82
C ASP A 62 -9.53 -6.84 5.36
N GLY A 63 -9.36 -5.73 6.04
CA GLY A 63 -9.38 -5.67 7.49
C GLY A 63 -8.09 -6.07 8.19
N THR A 64 -7.07 -6.50 7.44
CA THR A 64 -5.78 -6.89 8.02
C THR A 64 -4.80 -5.73 7.93
N ASP A 65 -4.23 -5.34 9.09
CA ASP A 65 -3.17 -4.33 9.14
C ASP A 65 -1.89 -4.95 8.56
N VAL A 66 -1.45 -4.41 7.42
CA VAL A 66 -0.31 -5.00 6.70
C VAL A 66 1.00 -4.91 7.48
N MET A 67 1.10 -3.95 8.41
CA MET A 67 2.31 -3.80 9.22
C MET A 67 2.44 -4.88 10.30
N GLN A 68 1.35 -5.63 10.57
CA GLN A 68 1.36 -6.74 11.52
C GLN A 68 1.77 -8.07 10.89
N LEU A 69 1.92 -8.12 9.59
CA LEU A 69 2.27 -9.34 8.88
C LEU A 69 3.78 -9.62 8.94
N HIS A 70 4.13 -10.88 9.22
CA HIS A 70 5.53 -11.30 9.30
C HIS A 70 5.70 -12.71 8.75
N GLY A 71 6.89 -13.02 8.22
CA GLY A 71 7.25 -14.38 7.81
C GLY A 71 6.25 -15.00 6.84
N LYS A 72 5.65 -16.12 7.25
CA LYS A 72 4.71 -16.86 6.39
C LYS A 72 3.46 -16.03 6.06
N SER A 73 2.93 -15.28 7.02
CA SER A 73 1.74 -14.47 6.78
C SER A 73 2.02 -13.38 5.76
N LEU A 74 3.18 -12.76 5.83
CA LEU A 74 3.57 -11.74 4.86
C LEU A 74 3.78 -12.33 3.46
N ARG A 75 4.40 -13.51 3.37
CA ARG A 75 4.57 -14.19 2.08
C ARG A 75 3.25 -14.59 1.46
N ALA A 76 2.33 -15.11 2.26
CA ALA A 76 0.99 -15.46 1.79
C ALA A 76 0.23 -14.22 1.32
N PHE A 77 0.34 -13.13 2.06
CA PHE A 77 -0.27 -11.87 1.70
C PHE A 77 0.26 -11.35 0.36
N ARG A 78 1.58 -11.37 0.17
CA ARG A 78 2.20 -10.91 -1.07
C ARG A 78 1.76 -11.72 -2.28
N ARG A 79 1.58 -13.02 -2.13
CA ARG A 79 1.06 -13.87 -3.21
C ARG A 79 -0.37 -13.48 -3.57
N ARG A 80 -1.21 -13.23 -2.55
CA ARG A 80 -2.59 -12.83 -2.77
C ARG A 80 -2.68 -11.48 -3.47
N ILE A 81 -1.86 -10.52 -3.07
CA ILE A 81 -1.80 -9.21 -3.69
C ILE A 81 -1.28 -9.30 -5.12
N GLY A 82 -0.28 -10.14 -5.37
CA GLY A 82 0.24 -10.35 -6.72
C GLY A 82 -0.83 -10.78 -7.70
N MET A 83 -1.80 -11.58 -7.26
CA MET A 83 -2.92 -11.98 -8.11
C MET A 83 -3.84 -10.81 -8.46
N ILE A 84 -3.96 -9.84 -7.56
CA ILE A 84 -4.78 -8.65 -7.79
C ILE A 84 -4.11 -7.69 -8.79
N PHE A 85 -2.80 -7.63 -8.74
CA PHE A 85 -2.00 -6.72 -9.58
C PHE A 85 -1.79 -7.19 -11.02
N GLN A 86 -2.15 -8.41 -11.29
CA GLN A 86 -1.99 -8.95 -12.65
C GLN A 86 -3.15 -8.59 -13.59
#